data_aef8a632a15f2d88e36ff7d1abeb5c82
#
_entry.id   aef8a632a15f2d88e36ff7d1abeb5c82
#
_cell.length_a   1.000
_cell.length_b   1.000
_cell.length_c   1.000
_cell.angle_alpha   90.00
_cell.angle_beta   90.00
_cell.angle_gamma   90.00
#
_symmetry.space_group_name_H-M   'P 1'
#
loop_
_entity.id
_entity.type
_entity.pdbx_description
1 polymer ?
#
loop_
_entity_poly.entity_id
_entity_poly.type
_entity_poly.pdbx_seq_one_letter_code
_entity_poly.pdbx_strand_id
1 'polypeptide(L)'
;KGVLAGSADSSAYTKVYEASAVSDLFCDLRYEELVLKTWNEDKVQVKVSGKDHNRIQISNDNGSLRIASNQKVRNRSIEIFCPENLSFQKIKLQMGAGTIELDGDFKAEQMEVNVGAGTIENSGSLDIKEADFTVGVGTADISELQVENLKGSCGMGDMELTLTGKAAEYNYELKCGLGNLELDDSLETSITSGNKQITNEGATKNIKLDCGMGNVEVEFEED
;
A
#
# COMPACT_ATOMS: atom_id res chain seq x y z
N LYS A 1 -23.35 -5.39 10.15
CA LYS A 1 -23.83 -6.46 11.06
C LYS A 1 -23.10 -7.74 10.69
N GLY A 2 -22.47 -8.39 11.63
CA GLY A 2 -21.76 -9.65 11.41
C GLY A 2 -20.44 -9.76 12.16
N VAL A 3 -20.36 -9.19 13.38
CA VAL A 3 -19.23 -9.47 14.27
C VAL A 3 -19.43 -10.88 14.81
N LEU A 4 -18.56 -11.79 14.39
CA LEU A 4 -18.46 -13.11 14.99
C LEU A 4 -17.64 -12.98 16.28
N ALA A 5 -18.00 -13.74 17.32
CA ALA A 5 -17.35 -13.64 18.61
C ALA A 5 -15.83 -13.83 18.51
N GLY A 6 -15.07 -12.81 18.90
CA GLY A 6 -13.62 -12.88 18.99
C GLY A 6 -13.17 -13.68 20.22
N SER A 7 -11.97 -14.28 20.13
CA SER A 7 -11.35 -14.96 21.27
C SER A 7 -10.95 -13.96 22.36
N ALA A 8 -11.19 -14.29 23.60
CA ALA A 8 -10.82 -13.48 24.76
C ALA A 8 -9.35 -13.72 25.14
N ASP A 9 -8.41 -13.28 24.28
CA ASP A 9 -7.01 -13.14 24.67
C ASP A 9 -6.83 -11.76 25.33
N SER A 10 -6.42 -11.73 26.59
CA SER A 10 -6.25 -10.49 27.36
C SER A 10 -5.13 -9.57 26.83
N SER A 11 -4.27 -10.08 25.93
CA SER A 11 -3.15 -9.32 25.33
C SER A 11 -3.45 -8.77 23.95
N ALA A 12 -4.61 -9.10 23.36
CA ALA A 12 -4.99 -8.69 22.03
C ALA A 12 -6.49 -8.42 21.93
N TYR A 13 -6.84 -7.51 21.02
CA TYR A 13 -8.21 -7.20 20.64
C TYR A 13 -8.47 -7.70 19.22
N THR A 14 -9.47 -8.54 19.05
CA THR A 14 -9.76 -9.18 17.77
C THR A 14 -11.20 -8.95 17.35
N LYS A 15 -11.42 -8.53 16.11
CA LYS A 15 -12.73 -8.51 15.44
C LYS A 15 -12.69 -9.32 14.17
N VAL A 16 -13.75 -10.07 13.92
CA VAL A 16 -13.88 -10.95 12.75
C VAL A 16 -15.14 -10.61 11.98
N TYR A 17 -15.02 -10.56 10.66
CA TYR A 17 -16.12 -10.31 9.73
C TYR A 17 -16.17 -11.38 8.66
N GLU A 18 -17.37 -11.70 8.16
CA GLU A 18 -17.48 -12.52 6.96
C GLU A 18 -16.83 -11.78 5.77
N ALA A 19 -16.14 -12.51 4.90
CA ALA A 19 -15.48 -11.92 3.74
C ALA A 19 -16.47 -11.17 2.84
N SER A 20 -17.68 -11.70 2.67
CA SER A 20 -18.75 -11.07 1.89
C SER A 20 -19.25 -9.74 2.47
N ALA A 21 -18.93 -9.45 3.72
CA ALA A 21 -19.31 -8.20 4.39
C ALA A 21 -18.27 -7.08 4.23
N VAL A 22 -17.14 -7.34 3.55
CA VAL A 22 -16.05 -6.37 3.39
C VAL A 22 -15.76 -6.17 1.90
N SER A 23 -15.95 -4.97 1.41
CA SER A 23 -15.58 -4.55 0.05
C SER A 23 -14.45 -3.53 0.03
N ASP A 24 -14.38 -2.70 1.07
CA ASP A 24 -13.37 -1.65 1.22
C ASP A 24 -12.65 -1.78 2.54
N LEU A 25 -11.38 -1.40 2.55
CA LEU A 25 -10.55 -1.37 3.74
C LEU A 25 -9.93 0.02 3.90
N PHE A 26 -10.19 0.67 5.04
CA PHE A 26 -9.63 1.96 5.39
C PHE A 26 -8.90 1.88 6.72
N CYS A 27 -7.61 2.20 6.72
CA CYS A 27 -6.82 2.35 7.93
C CYS A 27 -6.33 3.80 8.04
N ASP A 28 -6.62 4.46 9.16
CA ASP A 28 -6.11 5.78 9.50
C ASP A 28 -5.36 5.66 10.84
N LEU A 29 -4.05 5.50 10.75
CA LEU A 29 -3.18 5.13 11.85
C LEU A 29 -2.13 6.21 12.12
N ARG A 30 -1.55 6.24 13.32
CA ARG A 30 -0.61 7.27 13.77
C ARG A 30 0.81 6.76 13.93
N TYR A 31 1.02 5.77 14.82
CA TYR A 31 2.35 5.27 15.19
C TYR A 31 2.42 3.75 15.28
N GLU A 32 1.56 3.06 14.58
CA GLU A 32 1.43 1.61 14.63
C GLU A 32 2.37 0.92 13.63
N GLU A 33 2.51 -0.37 13.83
CA GLU A 33 2.95 -1.30 12.80
C GLU A 33 1.72 -1.98 12.23
N LEU A 34 1.52 -1.86 10.93
CA LEU A 34 0.41 -2.48 10.22
C LEU A 34 0.92 -3.57 9.30
N VAL A 35 0.37 -4.76 9.45
CA VAL A 35 0.58 -5.87 8.52
C VAL A 35 -0.76 -6.32 7.96
N LEU A 36 -0.89 -6.26 6.66
CA LEU A 36 -2.01 -6.81 5.92
C LEU A 36 -1.57 -8.17 5.38
N LYS A 37 -2.24 -9.25 5.81
CA LYS A 37 -1.86 -10.63 5.49
C LYS A 37 -2.99 -11.35 4.76
N THR A 38 -2.63 -12.29 3.93
CA THR A 38 -3.58 -13.28 3.41
C THR A 38 -3.56 -14.55 4.23
N TRP A 39 -4.70 -15.22 4.29
CA TRP A 39 -4.86 -16.53 4.93
C TRP A 39 -5.91 -17.38 4.18
N ASN A 40 -6.02 -18.66 4.54
CA ASN A 40 -6.93 -19.59 3.88
C ASN A 40 -8.31 -19.71 4.53
N GLU A 41 -8.72 -18.73 5.31
CA GLU A 41 -10.04 -18.64 5.91
C GLU A 41 -10.93 -17.69 5.10
N ASP A 42 -12.23 -17.95 5.05
CA ASP A 42 -13.22 -17.09 4.36
C ASP A 42 -13.74 -15.97 5.28
N LYS A 43 -12.82 -15.32 5.96
CA LYS A 43 -13.11 -14.26 6.93
C LYS A 43 -12.03 -13.19 6.88
N VAL A 44 -12.41 -11.97 7.25
CA VAL A 44 -11.49 -10.87 7.51
C VAL A 44 -11.35 -10.71 9.03
N GLN A 45 -10.14 -10.82 9.53
CA GLN A 45 -9.86 -10.67 10.96
C GLN A 45 -8.92 -9.49 11.18
N VAL A 46 -9.30 -8.63 12.11
CA VAL A 46 -8.46 -7.54 12.62
C VAL A 46 -7.99 -7.90 14.01
N LYS A 47 -6.68 -8.00 14.19
CA LYS A 47 -6.03 -8.27 15.48
C LYS A 47 -5.15 -7.11 15.89
N VAL A 48 -5.44 -6.51 17.02
CA VAL A 48 -4.67 -5.42 17.60
C VAL A 48 -3.99 -5.90 18.86
N SER A 49 -2.68 -5.69 18.96
CA SER A 49 -1.87 -6.08 20.12
C SER A 49 -0.99 -4.89 20.56
N GLY A 50 -0.44 -5.03 21.78
CA GLY A 50 0.43 -4.00 22.36
C GLY A 50 -0.31 -3.04 23.27
N LYS A 51 0.30 -1.88 23.51
CA LYS A 51 -0.22 -0.90 24.45
C LYS A 51 -1.54 -0.30 24.01
N ASP A 52 -2.50 -0.24 24.92
CA ASP A 52 -3.85 0.30 24.66
C ASP A 52 -4.55 -0.32 23.44
N HIS A 53 -4.32 -1.64 23.22
CA HIS A 53 -4.86 -2.38 22.08
C HIS A 53 -6.39 -2.34 21.98
N ASN A 54 -7.09 -2.16 23.08
CA ASN A 54 -8.55 -2.06 23.14
C ASN A 54 -9.11 -0.66 22.82
N ARG A 55 -8.24 0.31 22.57
CA ARG A 55 -8.63 1.69 22.25
C ARG A 55 -8.61 2.02 20.77
N ILE A 56 -8.29 1.07 19.93
CA ILE A 56 -8.43 1.18 18.48
C ILE A 56 -9.92 1.18 18.11
N GLN A 57 -10.30 2.02 17.18
CA GLN A 57 -11.65 2.06 16.63
C GLN A 57 -11.72 1.14 15.42
N ILE A 58 -12.59 0.13 15.49
CA ILE A 58 -12.83 -0.81 14.40
C ILE A 58 -14.32 -0.85 14.12
N SER A 59 -14.73 -0.51 12.91
CA SER A 59 -16.13 -0.54 12.49
C SER A 59 -16.25 -1.02 11.05
N ASN A 60 -17.37 -1.64 10.73
CA ASN A 60 -17.73 -1.99 9.36
C ASN A 60 -19.11 -1.43 9.07
N ASP A 61 -19.16 -0.50 8.13
CA ASP A 61 -20.39 0.17 7.70
C ASP A 61 -20.58 -0.04 6.20
N ASN A 62 -21.64 -0.76 5.83
CA ASN A 62 -22.00 -1.08 4.44
C ASN A 62 -20.83 -1.63 3.59
N GLY A 63 -20.03 -2.52 4.15
CA GLY A 63 -18.89 -3.12 3.47
C GLY A 63 -17.59 -2.34 3.59
N SER A 64 -17.60 -1.18 4.21
CA SER A 64 -16.41 -0.36 4.47
C SER A 64 -15.85 -0.66 5.86
N LEU A 65 -14.82 -1.48 5.92
CA LEU A 65 -14.11 -1.80 7.16
C LEU A 65 -13.11 -0.69 7.47
N ARG A 66 -13.30 -0.03 8.61
CA ARG A 66 -12.47 1.09 9.04
C ARG A 66 -11.77 0.78 10.34
N ILE A 67 -10.45 0.98 10.35
CA ILE A 67 -9.60 0.87 11.52
C ILE A 67 -8.92 2.22 11.74
N ALA A 68 -9.16 2.84 12.89
CA ALA A 68 -8.65 4.18 13.17
C ALA A 68 -8.02 4.28 14.54
N SER A 69 -6.91 5.01 14.60
CA SER A 69 -6.21 5.40 15.81
C SER A 69 -6.17 6.93 15.89
N ASN A 70 -6.69 7.49 16.96
CA ASN A 70 -6.63 8.93 17.22
C ASN A 70 -5.63 9.29 18.30
N GLN A 71 -4.89 8.31 18.83
CA GLN A 71 -3.94 8.48 19.93
C GLN A 71 -2.50 8.27 19.49
N LYS A 72 -1.61 9.06 20.07
CA LYS A 72 -0.17 8.91 19.88
C LYS A 72 0.38 7.79 20.75
N VAL A 73 -0.04 6.57 20.52
CA VAL A 73 0.41 5.39 21.25
C VAL A 73 1.47 4.66 20.43
N ARG A 74 2.63 4.44 21.02
CA ARG A 74 3.71 3.64 20.43
C ARG A 74 3.60 2.18 20.88
N ASN A 75 4.28 1.29 20.19
CA ASN A 75 4.33 -0.15 20.48
C ASN A 75 2.96 -0.83 20.41
N ARG A 76 2.21 -0.49 19.38
CA ARG A 76 0.95 -1.14 19.04
C ARG A 76 1.04 -1.70 17.63
N SER A 77 0.60 -2.93 17.47
CA SER A 77 0.63 -3.65 16.19
C SER A 77 -0.78 -4.01 15.76
N ILE A 78 -1.04 -3.90 14.47
CA ILE A 78 -2.30 -4.27 13.85
C ILE A 78 -2.00 -5.27 12.74
N GLU A 79 -2.64 -6.43 12.81
CA GLU A 79 -2.63 -7.44 11.77
C GLU A 79 -4.03 -7.58 11.20
N ILE A 80 -4.16 -7.47 9.89
CA ILE A 80 -5.41 -7.68 9.19
C ILE A 80 -5.25 -8.90 8.29
N PHE A 81 -6.03 -9.93 8.59
CA PHE A 81 -6.02 -11.19 7.82
C PHE A 81 -7.16 -11.15 6.82
N CYS A 82 -6.85 -11.37 5.56
CA CYS A 82 -7.81 -11.37 4.45
C CYS A 82 -7.79 -12.71 3.72
N PRO A 83 -8.93 -13.18 3.22
CA PRO A 83 -8.95 -14.36 2.33
C PRO A 83 -8.07 -14.12 1.10
N GLU A 84 -7.37 -15.16 0.66
CA GLU A 84 -6.49 -15.12 -0.53
C GLU A 84 -7.23 -14.70 -1.81
N ASN A 85 -8.53 -14.97 -1.90
CA ASN A 85 -9.34 -14.70 -3.09
C ASN A 85 -10.18 -13.42 -2.99
N LEU A 86 -10.01 -12.63 -1.93
CA LEU A 86 -10.83 -11.44 -1.75
C LEU A 86 -10.37 -10.31 -2.67
N SER A 87 -11.27 -9.86 -3.56
CA SER A 87 -11.07 -8.66 -4.36
C SER A 87 -11.68 -7.45 -3.66
N PHE A 88 -10.86 -6.45 -3.39
CA PHE A 88 -11.32 -5.19 -2.79
C PHE A 88 -11.71 -4.20 -3.89
N GLN A 89 -12.69 -3.35 -3.60
CA GLN A 89 -12.94 -2.16 -4.40
C GLN A 89 -11.87 -1.10 -4.10
N LYS A 90 -11.61 -0.89 -2.82
CA LYS A 90 -10.60 0.08 -2.38
C LYS A 90 -9.88 -0.39 -1.12
N ILE A 91 -8.58 -0.25 -1.15
CA ILE A 91 -7.71 -0.36 0.02
C ILE A 91 -7.03 1.00 0.21
N LYS A 92 -7.29 1.65 1.33
CA LYS A 92 -6.64 2.91 1.71
C LYS A 92 -5.97 2.75 3.06
N LEU A 93 -4.66 2.85 3.07
CA LEU A 93 -3.84 2.70 4.27
C LEU A 93 -3.06 3.99 4.51
N GLN A 94 -3.27 4.61 5.64
CA GLN A 94 -2.63 5.86 6.03
C GLN A 94 -1.94 5.70 7.38
N MET A 95 -0.65 6.02 7.42
CA MET A 95 0.20 5.93 8.60
C MET A 95 0.93 7.26 8.81
N GLY A 96 0.83 7.83 10.00
CA GLY A 96 1.59 9.04 10.33
C GLY A 96 3.08 8.77 10.38
N ALA A 97 3.51 7.89 11.28
CA ALA A 97 4.90 7.46 11.39
C ALA A 97 4.94 5.99 11.85
N GLY A 98 5.44 5.12 11.02
CA GLY A 98 5.47 3.68 11.30
C GLY A 98 5.73 2.84 10.06
N THR A 99 5.27 1.61 10.09
CA THR A 99 5.48 0.65 9.00
C THR A 99 4.17 0.09 8.49
N ILE A 100 4.12 -0.10 7.18
CA ILE A 100 3.05 -0.85 6.51
C ILE A 100 3.69 -1.97 5.70
N GLU A 101 3.27 -3.19 5.98
CA GLU A 101 3.67 -4.40 5.26
C GLU A 101 2.44 -5.06 4.64
N LEU A 102 2.55 -5.41 3.37
CA LEU A 102 1.55 -6.18 2.63
C LEU A 102 2.13 -7.58 2.40
N ASP A 103 1.65 -8.57 3.14
CA ASP A 103 2.18 -9.93 3.14
C ASP A 103 1.17 -10.89 2.49
N GLY A 104 1.38 -11.21 1.24
CA GLY A 104 0.54 -12.07 0.43
C GLY A 104 0.11 -11.43 -0.88
N ASP A 105 -0.77 -12.10 -1.59
CA ASP A 105 -1.30 -11.65 -2.87
C ASP A 105 -2.59 -10.87 -2.66
N PHE A 106 -2.62 -9.63 -3.12
CA PHE A 106 -3.79 -8.75 -3.00
C PHE A 106 -4.29 -8.28 -4.34
N LYS A 107 -5.60 -8.16 -4.44
CA LYS A 107 -6.29 -7.64 -5.62
C LYS A 107 -7.26 -6.53 -5.21
N ALA A 108 -7.19 -5.39 -5.91
CA ALA A 108 -8.09 -4.27 -5.68
C ALA A 108 -8.26 -3.43 -6.96
N GLU A 109 -9.40 -2.76 -7.07
CA GLU A 109 -9.59 -1.74 -8.11
C GLU A 109 -8.73 -0.51 -7.81
N GLN A 110 -8.68 -0.10 -6.54
CA GLN A 110 -7.89 1.04 -6.09
C GLN A 110 -7.11 0.69 -4.83
N MET A 111 -5.85 1.09 -4.80
CA MET A 111 -5.01 1.01 -3.60
C MET A 111 -4.28 2.33 -3.40
N GLU A 112 -4.41 2.90 -2.22
CA GLU A 112 -3.70 4.10 -1.80
C GLU A 112 -2.98 3.81 -0.49
N VAL A 113 -1.66 3.98 -0.48
CA VAL A 113 -0.83 3.74 0.70
C VAL A 113 0.03 4.96 0.97
N ASN A 114 -0.18 5.61 2.10
CA ASN A 114 0.53 6.82 2.51
C ASN A 114 1.22 6.61 3.85
N VAL A 115 2.51 6.84 3.90
CA VAL A 115 3.30 6.87 5.12
C VAL A 115 3.98 8.24 5.23
N GLY A 116 3.71 8.98 6.28
CA GLY A 116 4.36 10.27 6.53
C GLY A 116 5.85 10.10 6.81
N ALA A 117 6.20 9.22 7.74
CA ALA A 117 7.58 8.87 8.04
C ALA A 117 7.68 7.36 8.36
N GLY A 118 8.49 6.63 7.61
CA GLY A 118 8.66 5.21 7.84
C GLY A 118 8.81 4.39 6.58
N THR A 119 8.22 3.21 6.56
CA THR A 119 8.41 2.24 5.47
C THR A 119 7.10 1.65 4.95
N ILE A 120 7.10 1.37 3.65
CA ILE A 120 6.08 0.56 2.98
C ILE A 120 6.83 -0.57 2.27
N GLU A 121 6.41 -1.80 2.49
CA GLU A 121 6.97 -2.95 1.77
C GLU A 121 5.92 -4.04 1.55
N ASN A 122 6.14 -4.86 0.54
CA ASN A 122 5.29 -6.01 0.26
C ASN A 122 6.10 -7.27 0.03
N SER A 123 5.45 -8.38 0.27
CA SER A 123 5.86 -9.70 -0.19
C SER A 123 4.64 -10.39 -0.81
N GLY A 124 4.82 -11.02 -1.96
CA GLY A 124 3.71 -11.51 -2.78
C GLY A 124 3.36 -10.53 -3.89
N SER A 125 2.30 -10.79 -4.62
CA SER A 125 1.88 -10.02 -5.78
C SER A 125 0.78 -9.01 -5.44
N LEU A 126 0.78 -7.89 -6.15
CA LEU A 126 -0.28 -6.89 -6.10
C LEU A 126 -0.89 -6.73 -7.50
N ASP A 127 -2.15 -7.05 -7.65
CA ASP A 127 -2.93 -6.84 -8.87
C ASP A 127 -3.93 -5.70 -8.64
N ILE A 128 -3.52 -4.50 -9.02
CA ILE A 128 -4.22 -3.26 -8.70
C ILE A 128 -4.46 -2.49 -10.00
N LYS A 129 -5.67 -2.04 -10.21
CA LYS A 129 -5.97 -1.22 -11.38
C LYS A 129 -5.39 0.20 -11.24
N GLU A 130 -5.66 0.85 -10.13
CA GLU A 130 -5.15 2.19 -9.82
C GLU A 130 -4.42 2.17 -8.48
N ALA A 131 -3.12 2.42 -8.48
CA ALA A 131 -2.28 2.41 -7.29
C ALA A 131 -1.63 3.78 -7.05
N ASP A 132 -1.57 4.17 -5.79
CA ASP A 132 -0.92 5.40 -5.32
C ASP A 132 -0.10 5.09 -4.06
N PHE A 133 1.22 5.21 -4.18
CA PHE A 133 2.15 5.01 -3.06
C PHE A 133 2.87 6.31 -2.75
N THR A 134 2.79 6.76 -1.50
CA THR A 134 3.43 7.99 -1.03
C THR A 134 4.21 7.75 0.25
N VAL A 135 5.46 8.15 0.25
CA VAL A 135 6.31 8.23 1.44
C VAL A 135 6.82 9.65 1.59
N GLY A 136 6.53 10.28 2.71
CA GLY A 136 7.06 11.60 3.03
C GLY A 136 8.56 11.55 3.31
N VAL A 137 8.96 10.81 4.33
CA VAL A 137 10.35 10.55 4.70
C VAL A 137 10.52 9.06 5.00
N GLY A 138 11.38 8.38 4.27
CA GLY A 138 11.63 6.96 4.49
C GLY A 138 11.78 6.16 3.22
N THR A 139 11.29 4.93 3.24
CA THR A 139 11.47 3.99 2.13
C THR A 139 10.16 3.32 1.71
N ALA A 140 10.05 3.04 0.43
CA ALA A 140 9.02 2.15 -0.11
C ALA A 140 9.69 1.14 -1.04
N ASP A 141 9.38 -0.12 -0.85
CA ASP A 141 9.84 -1.21 -1.70
C ASP A 141 8.64 -2.07 -2.09
N ILE A 142 8.18 -1.88 -3.31
CA ILE A 142 7.01 -2.57 -3.86
C ILE A 142 7.44 -3.41 -5.04
N SER A 143 7.17 -4.69 -4.96
CA SER A 143 7.52 -5.67 -5.99
C SER A 143 6.29 -6.43 -6.50
N GLU A 144 6.45 -7.12 -7.62
CA GLU A 144 5.39 -7.91 -8.26
C GLU A 144 4.08 -7.13 -8.43
N LEU A 145 4.20 -5.86 -8.85
CA LEU A 145 3.07 -4.98 -9.02
C LEU A 145 2.55 -5.02 -10.47
N GLN A 146 1.35 -5.52 -10.64
CA GLN A 146 0.58 -5.38 -11.87
C GLN A 146 -0.39 -4.21 -11.70
N VAL A 147 -0.28 -3.20 -12.56
CA VAL A 147 -1.05 -1.97 -12.42
C VAL A 147 -1.32 -1.33 -13.79
N GLU A 148 -2.46 -0.65 -13.92
CA GLU A 148 -2.78 0.13 -15.12
C GLU A 148 -2.41 1.60 -14.94
N ASN A 149 -2.74 2.20 -13.80
CA ASN A 149 -2.42 3.59 -13.47
C ASN A 149 -1.69 3.64 -12.13
N LEU A 150 -0.46 4.10 -12.16
CA LEU A 150 0.41 4.19 -10.98
C LEU A 150 0.81 5.63 -10.70
N LYS A 151 0.69 6.02 -9.44
CA LYS A 151 1.32 7.21 -8.89
C LYS A 151 2.29 6.80 -7.80
N GLY A 152 3.49 7.34 -7.84
CA GLY A 152 4.51 7.16 -6.81
C GLY A 152 5.09 8.51 -6.40
N SER A 153 5.17 8.77 -5.11
CA SER A 153 5.74 10.02 -4.58
C SER A 153 6.63 9.73 -3.38
N CYS A 154 7.86 10.21 -3.44
CA CYS A 154 8.83 10.12 -2.36
C CYS A 154 9.39 11.51 -2.07
N GLY A 155 9.14 12.04 -0.87
CA GLY A 155 9.64 13.35 -0.45
C GLY A 155 11.15 13.31 -0.18
N MET A 156 11.56 12.53 0.80
CA MET A 156 12.97 12.28 1.16
C MET A 156 13.16 10.80 1.47
N GLY A 157 14.05 10.14 0.76
CA GLY A 157 14.36 8.73 0.94
C GLY A 157 14.37 7.97 -0.38
N ASP A 158 14.02 6.70 -0.33
CA ASP A 158 14.10 5.82 -1.48
C ASP A 158 12.76 5.14 -1.76
N MET A 159 12.38 5.08 -3.02
CA MET A 159 11.23 4.35 -3.50
C MET A 159 11.64 3.46 -4.66
N GLU A 160 11.48 2.16 -4.50
CA GLU A 160 11.71 1.15 -5.52
C GLU A 160 10.38 0.49 -5.89
N LEU A 161 10.02 0.55 -7.16
CA LEU A 161 8.80 -0.04 -7.68
C LEU A 161 9.18 -1.00 -8.81
N THR A 162 8.88 -2.28 -8.60
CA THR A 162 9.09 -3.32 -9.61
C THR A 162 7.73 -3.79 -10.12
N LEU A 163 7.48 -3.54 -11.40
CA LEU A 163 6.22 -3.84 -12.06
C LEU A 163 6.34 -5.09 -12.92
N THR A 164 5.25 -5.81 -13.02
CA THR A 164 5.10 -6.91 -13.96
C THR A 164 4.69 -6.35 -15.32
N GLY A 165 5.33 -6.81 -16.40
CA GLY A 165 5.02 -6.40 -17.77
C GLY A 165 6.16 -5.65 -18.43
N LYS A 166 5.84 -4.77 -19.37
CA LYS A 166 6.82 -4.05 -20.19
C LYS A 166 6.73 -2.54 -20.03
N ALA A 167 7.89 -1.91 -19.94
CA ALA A 167 8.00 -0.46 -19.82
C ALA A 167 7.31 0.30 -20.98
N ALA A 168 7.30 -0.27 -22.18
CA ALA A 168 6.68 0.34 -23.35
C ALA A 168 5.14 0.34 -23.34
N GLU A 169 4.51 -0.36 -22.40
CA GLU A 169 3.05 -0.36 -22.25
C GLU A 169 2.51 0.89 -21.54
N TYR A 170 3.41 1.71 -21.01
CA TYR A 170 3.08 2.89 -20.19
C TYR A 170 3.52 4.19 -20.85
N ASN A 171 2.74 5.24 -20.57
CA ASN A 171 3.15 6.62 -20.70
C ASN A 171 3.61 7.14 -19.34
N TYR A 172 4.60 8.03 -19.33
CA TYR A 172 5.24 8.49 -18.10
C TYR A 172 5.15 10.00 -17.95
N GLU A 173 4.86 10.44 -16.75
CA GLU A 173 4.96 11.81 -16.29
C GLU A 173 5.88 11.83 -15.08
N LEU A 174 7.06 12.42 -15.23
CA LEU A 174 8.14 12.39 -14.25
C LEU A 174 8.46 13.76 -13.73
N LYS A 175 8.61 13.88 -12.42
CA LYS A 175 9.03 15.11 -11.76
C LYS A 175 10.08 14.79 -10.72
N CYS A 176 11.21 15.49 -10.75
CA CYS A 176 12.27 15.38 -9.76
C CYS A 176 12.71 16.77 -9.31
N GLY A 177 12.80 16.97 -7.99
CA GLY A 177 13.31 18.21 -7.40
C GLY A 177 14.84 18.23 -7.35
N LEU A 178 15.42 17.63 -6.31
CA LEU A 178 16.86 17.49 -6.10
C LEU A 178 17.18 16.04 -5.70
N GLY A 179 16.98 15.12 -6.60
CA GLY A 179 17.19 13.71 -6.33
C GLY A 179 17.59 12.96 -7.58
N ASN A 180 17.20 11.69 -7.61
CA ASN A 180 17.43 10.84 -8.77
C ASN A 180 16.15 10.05 -9.03
N LEU A 181 15.68 10.09 -10.28
CA LEU A 181 14.56 9.31 -10.74
C LEU A 181 15.02 8.49 -11.94
N GLU A 182 15.02 7.17 -11.79
CA GLU A 182 15.45 6.23 -12.80
C GLU A 182 14.29 5.36 -13.26
N LEU A 183 14.18 5.21 -14.57
CA LEU A 183 13.29 4.24 -15.17
C LEU A 183 14.07 3.02 -15.63
N ASP A 184 13.33 1.97 -15.92
CA ASP A 184 13.82 0.72 -16.47
C ASP A 184 14.87 0.92 -17.58
N ASP A 185 15.89 0.11 -17.59
CA ASP A 185 17.01 0.18 -18.53
C ASP A 185 16.56 0.23 -20.01
N SER A 186 15.44 -0.40 -20.34
CA SER A 186 14.88 -0.40 -21.70
C SER A 186 14.48 1.00 -22.19
N LEU A 187 14.24 1.95 -21.28
CA LEU A 187 13.90 3.34 -21.62
C LEU A 187 15.09 4.29 -21.53
N GLU A 188 16.21 3.83 -20.99
CA GLU A 188 17.46 4.62 -20.83
C GLU A 188 17.18 6.04 -20.26
N THR A 189 16.29 6.12 -19.27
CA THR A 189 15.83 7.39 -18.72
C THR A 189 16.22 7.54 -17.27
N SER A 190 16.98 8.60 -16.99
CA SER A 190 17.31 9.08 -15.66
C SER A 190 17.19 10.60 -15.64
N ILE A 191 16.54 11.13 -14.59
CA ILE A 191 16.47 12.57 -14.35
C ILE A 191 16.89 12.90 -12.92
N THR A 192 17.66 13.98 -12.77
CA THR A 192 18.13 14.46 -11.46
C THR A 192 17.42 15.75 -11.02
N SER A 193 16.78 16.42 -11.95
CA SER A 193 15.95 17.61 -11.70
C SER A 193 15.03 17.89 -12.86
N GLY A 194 13.92 18.56 -12.58
CA GLY A 194 12.98 19.01 -13.62
C GLY A 194 11.85 18.02 -13.88
N ASN A 195 11.22 18.20 -15.03
CA ASN A 195 10.07 17.42 -15.46
C ASN A 195 10.36 16.75 -16.80
N LYS A 196 9.84 15.54 -16.97
CA LYS A 196 9.92 14.82 -18.24
C LYS A 196 8.64 14.06 -18.50
N GLN A 197 8.22 14.07 -19.76
CA GLN A 197 7.12 13.23 -20.24
C GLN A 197 7.64 12.27 -21.29
N ILE A 198 7.20 11.01 -21.21
CA ILE A 198 7.49 9.98 -22.18
C ILE A 198 6.17 9.44 -22.69
N THR A 199 5.95 9.51 -23.98
CA THR A 199 4.78 8.94 -24.66
C THR A 199 5.25 7.79 -25.53
N ASN A 200 4.79 6.59 -25.21
CA ASN A 200 5.08 5.40 -25.99
C ASN A 200 3.91 5.09 -26.92
N GLU A 201 4.22 4.80 -28.17
CA GLU A 201 3.20 4.49 -29.18
C GLU A 201 2.43 3.22 -28.78
N GLY A 202 1.10 3.33 -28.79
CA GLY A 202 0.22 2.22 -28.42
C GLY A 202 0.06 1.99 -26.92
N ALA A 203 0.76 2.75 -26.07
CA ALA A 203 0.61 2.62 -24.61
C ALA A 203 -0.75 3.13 -24.14
N THR A 204 -1.38 2.34 -23.27
CA THR A 204 -2.70 2.65 -22.68
C THR A 204 -2.66 2.82 -21.16
N LYS A 205 -1.53 2.50 -20.55
CA LYS A 205 -1.30 2.58 -19.11
C LYS A 205 -0.48 3.82 -18.76
N ASN A 206 -0.53 4.26 -17.51
CA ASN A 206 0.11 5.52 -17.11
C ASN A 206 0.86 5.38 -15.80
N ILE A 207 2.04 6.00 -15.75
CA ILE A 207 2.87 6.10 -14.55
C ILE A 207 3.21 7.57 -14.32
N LYS A 208 2.90 8.06 -13.12
CA LYS A 208 3.26 9.39 -12.65
C LYS A 208 4.14 9.29 -11.42
N LEU A 209 5.35 9.83 -11.49
CA LEU A 209 6.33 9.78 -10.41
C LEU A 209 6.75 11.18 -9.99
N ASP A 210 6.82 11.39 -8.68
CA ASP A 210 7.30 12.62 -8.06
C ASP A 210 8.38 12.30 -7.04
N CYS A 211 9.60 12.76 -7.31
CA CYS A 211 10.75 12.64 -6.41
C CYS A 211 11.12 14.02 -5.88
N GLY A 212 11.07 14.22 -4.57
CA GLY A 212 11.52 15.48 -3.95
C GLY A 212 13.04 15.54 -3.83
N MET A 213 13.56 15.04 -2.71
CA MET A 213 14.99 14.89 -2.41
C MET A 213 15.27 13.44 -2.03
N GLY A 214 15.52 12.59 -2.98
CA GLY A 214 15.73 11.17 -2.75
C GLY A 214 15.85 10.42 -4.06
N ASN A 215 15.60 9.13 -4.02
CA ASN A 215 15.69 8.28 -5.19
C ASN A 215 14.35 7.61 -5.45
N VAL A 216 13.92 7.62 -6.70
CA VAL A 216 12.77 6.83 -7.17
C VAL A 216 13.24 6.00 -8.35
N GLU A 217 13.03 4.70 -8.27
CA GLU A 217 13.40 3.74 -9.29
C GLU A 217 12.20 2.89 -9.68
N VAL A 218 11.99 2.74 -10.97
CA VAL A 218 10.96 1.85 -11.52
C VAL A 218 11.61 0.87 -12.47
N GLU A 219 11.46 -0.40 -12.16
CA GLU A 219 11.91 -1.52 -12.97
C GLU A 219 10.73 -2.39 -13.42
N PHE A 220 10.95 -3.15 -14.47
CA PHE A 220 9.97 -4.09 -14.99
C PHE A 220 10.56 -5.51 -15.02
N GLU A 221 9.74 -6.46 -14.60
CA GLU A 221 10.02 -7.89 -14.75
C GLU A 221 9.01 -8.48 -15.74
N GLU A 222 9.54 -9.13 -16.79
CA GLU A 222 8.69 -9.87 -17.72
C GLU A 222 8.27 -11.20 -17.07
N ASP A 223 7.02 -11.62 -17.33
CA ASP A 223 6.47 -12.92 -16.90
C ASP A 223 7.18 -14.11 -17.57
#